data_7fb25db328777792a9c2627bac0a4e98
#
_entry.id   7fb25db328777792a9c2627bac0a4e98
#
_cell.length_a   1.000
_cell.length_b   1.000
_cell.length_c   1.000
_cell.angle_alpha   90.00
_cell.angle_beta   90.00
_cell.angle_gamma   90.00
#
_symmetry.space_group_name_H-M   'P 1'
#
loop_
_entity.id
_entity.type
_entity.pdbx_description
1 polymer ?
#
loop_
_entity_poly.entity_id
_entity_poly.type
_entity_poly.pdbx_seq_one_letter_code
_entity_poly.pdbx_strand_id
1 'polypeptide(L)'
;MEKFFRHAERILYFIGLLLVITEIMLQCSGKSLCTSSGCRTAELFTGNSMVLLTAGTAAFLCLILTSFFRKLAFARFLILTSALSVEGYLVAFQSFVIKKFCLFCMAVFVVFVLSVLMNILQKRPEYTVSLAGFLCVLSAVYLVNPGVDEIPRERYVLIYSKDCPHCEETIKFCRERNIPVSMIDARKVVGMLKSLGLNVVPVLVCNDKDEREIFAGSEKIKEYLISLYTPPEPEDIDFSGGMCTIFSGCGEGK
;
A
#
# COMPACT_ATOMS: atom_id res chain seq x y z
N MET A 1 15.90 29.61 -22.52
CA MET A 1 15.56 28.21 -22.18
C MET A 1 15.68 27.92 -20.67
N GLU A 2 16.79 28.28 -20.01
CA GLU A 2 17.00 27.99 -18.58
C GLU A 2 15.91 28.56 -17.63
N LYS A 3 15.41 29.77 -17.90
CA LYS A 3 14.32 30.37 -17.11
C LYS A 3 13.00 29.59 -17.24
N PHE A 4 12.72 29.07 -18.42
CA PHE A 4 11.51 28.27 -18.69
C PHE A 4 11.55 26.95 -17.91
N PHE A 5 12.68 26.23 -17.98
CA PHE A 5 12.83 24.96 -17.25
C PHE A 5 12.72 25.15 -15.72
N ARG A 6 13.29 26.22 -15.17
CA ARG A 6 13.14 26.54 -13.74
C ARG A 6 11.70 26.84 -13.33
N HIS A 7 10.93 27.49 -14.22
CA HIS A 7 9.49 27.72 -13.96
C HIS A 7 8.72 26.39 -14.00
N ALA A 8 8.96 25.57 -15.00
CA ALA A 8 8.33 24.27 -15.14
C ALA A 8 8.63 23.35 -13.93
N GLU A 9 9.89 23.35 -13.46
CA GLU A 9 10.31 22.60 -12.27
C GLU A 9 9.54 23.05 -11.01
N ARG A 10 9.39 24.35 -10.80
CA ARG A 10 8.58 24.88 -9.68
C ARG A 10 7.13 24.46 -9.76
N ILE A 11 6.55 24.53 -10.96
CA ILE A 11 5.17 24.09 -11.18
C ILE A 11 5.00 22.62 -10.82
N LEU A 12 5.96 21.75 -11.20
CA LEU A 12 5.94 20.34 -10.82
C LEU A 12 5.95 20.15 -9.30
N TYR A 13 6.78 20.90 -8.57
CA TYR A 13 6.79 20.82 -7.10
C TYR A 13 5.47 21.28 -6.47
N PHE A 14 4.86 22.32 -7.02
CA PHE A 14 3.53 22.77 -6.57
C PHE A 14 2.45 21.74 -6.87
N ILE A 15 2.49 21.10 -8.04
CA ILE A 15 1.58 20.00 -8.38
C ILE A 15 1.76 18.84 -7.39
N GLY A 16 3.00 18.42 -7.13
CA GLY A 16 3.29 17.37 -6.16
C GLY A 16 2.78 17.71 -4.76
N LEU A 17 3.03 18.93 -4.30
CA LEU A 17 2.52 19.41 -3.01
C LEU A 17 0.99 19.37 -2.95
N LEU A 18 0.32 19.85 -4.00
CA LEU A 18 -1.14 19.85 -4.10
C LEU A 18 -1.70 18.42 -4.03
N LEU A 19 -1.08 17.47 -4.76
CA LEU A 19 -1.49 16.06 -4.73
C LEU A 19 -1.43 15.49 -3.32
N VAL A 20 -0.33 15.72 -2.59
CA VAL A 20 -0.16 15.19 -1.23
C VAL A 20 -1.13 15.85 -0.25
N ILE A 21 -1.33 17.17 -0.33
CA ILE A 21 -2.30 17.89 0.51
C ILE A 21 -3.72 17.39 0.23
N THR A 22 -4.08 17.18 -1.04
CA THR A 22 -5.41 16.66 -1.41
C THR A 22 -5.64 15.29 -0.77
N GLU A 23 -4.66 14.40 -0.80
CA GLU A 23 -4.78 13.08 -0.16
C GLU A 23 -4.94 13.19 1.36
N ILE A 24 -4.17 14.07 2.02
CA ILE A 24 -4.33 14.33 3.47
C ILE A 24 -5.75 14.80 3.79
N MET A 25 -6.29 15.75 3.02
CA MET A 25 -7.65 16.26 3.21
C MET A 25 -8.71 15.18 3.01
N LEU A 26 -8.53 14.33 1.99
CA LEU A 26 -9.43 13.21 1.74
C LEU A 26 -9.39 12.20 2.89
N GLN A 27 -8.21 11.84 3.39
CA GLN A 27 -8.07 10.93 4.53
C GLN A 27 -8.71 11.49 5.80
N CYS A 28 -8.56 12.80 6.06
CA CYS A 28 -9.24 13.46 7.18
C CYS A 28 -10.78 13.45 7.03
N SER A 29 -11.28 13.36 5.79
CA SER A 29 -12.72 13.28 5.48
C SER A 29 -13.25 11.83 5.43
N GLY A 30 -12.44 10.83 5.84
CA GLY A 30 -12.81 9.42 5.77
C GLY A 30 -12.86 8.85 4.35
N LYS A 31 -12.38 9.60 3.36
CA LYS A 31 -12.22 9.17 1.96
C LYS A 31 -10.73 9.11 1.65
N SER A 32 -10.34 8.29 0.70
CA SER A 32 -8.95 8.22 0.24
C SER A 32 -8.92 7.90 -1.25
N LEU A 33 -8.05 8.54 -2.01
CA LEU A 33 -7.70 8.10 -3.36
C LEU A 33 -6.94 6.76 -3.31
N CYS A 34 -6.40 6.49 -2.15
CA CYS A 34 -5.62 5.34 -1.80
C CYS A 34 -6.51 4.17 -1.34
N THR A 35 -7.51 3.78 -2.14
CA THR A 35 -8.41 2.65 -1.82
C THR A 35 -7.81 1.28 -2.12
N SER A 36 -6.63 1.25 -2.75
CA SER A 36 -5.98 0.01 -3.15
C SER A 36 -5.23 -0.66 -1.98
N SER A 37 -5.11 -1.99 -2.04
CA SER A 37 -4.30 -2.80 -1.12
C SER A 37 -2.85 -2.32 -1.01
N GLY A 38 -2.31 -1.69 -2.07
CA GLY A 38 -0.98 -1.06 -2.07
C GLY A 38 -0.79 0.02 -1.03
N CYS A 39 -1.83 0.76 -0.69
CA CYS A 39 -1.77 1.81 0.33
C CYS A 39 -1.84 1.26 1.75
N ARG A 40 -2.64 0.22 2.00
CA ARG A 40 -2.65 -0.47 3.31
C ARG A 40 -1.28 -0.99 3.68
N THR A 41 -0.46 -1.31 2.69
CA THR A 41 0.89 -1.81 2.94
C THR A 41 1.85 -0.70 3.31
N ALA A 42 1.67 0.53 2.81
CA ALA A 42 2.43 1.69 3.30
C ALA A 42 2.14 1.95 4.80
N GLU A 43 0.91 1.70 5.26
CA GLU A 43 0.55 1.74 6.69
C GLU A 43 1.29 0.68 7.51
N LEU A 44 1.51 -0.51 6.96
CA LEU A 44 2.26 -1.57 7.63
C LEU A 44 3.73 -1.18 7.87
N PHE A 45 4.35 -0.40 6.95
CA PHE A 45 5.73 0.05 7.11
C PHE A 45 5.91 1.17 8.11
N THR A 46 4.97 2.10 8.15
CA THR A 46 5.09 3.32 8.97
C THR A 46 4.27 3.27 10.24
N GLY A 47 3.43 2.23 10.39
CA GLY A 47 2.43 2.14 11.46
C GLY A 47 1.32 3.19 11.36
N ASN A 48 1.48 4.17 10.44
CA ASN A 48 0.50 5.22 10.21
C ASN A 48 0.74 5.85 8.83
N SER A 49 -0.27 5.83 7.96
CA SER A 49 -0.22 6.44 6.61
C SER A 49 0.13 7.93 6.64
N MET A 50 -0.24 8.64 7.72
CA MET A 50 0.04 10.06 7.89
C MET A 50 1.54 10.38 7.94
N VAL A 51 2.38 9.48 8.45
CA VAL A 51 3.84 9.71 8.52
C VAL A 51 4.44 9.84 7.11
N LEU A 52 4.04 8.98 6.18
CA LEU A 52 4.54 9.03 4.80
C LEU A 52 4.03 10.29 4.07
N LEU A 53 2.77 10.66 4.26
CA LEU A 53 2.18 11.86 3.67
C LEU A 53 2.81 13.14 4.23
N THR A 54 3.07 13.21 5.54
CA THR A 54 3.75 14.36 6.14
C THR A 54 5.20 14.47 5.67
N ALA A 55 5.91 13.35 5.51
CA ALA A 55 7.26 13.33 4.95
C ALA A 55 7.26 13.80 3.48
N GLY A 56 6.31 13.36 2.66
CA GLY A 56 6.11 13.81 1.29
C GLY A 56 5.82 15.32 1.21
N THR A 57 4.93 15.82 2.07
CA THR A 57 4.64 17.26 2.19
C THR A 57 5.89 18.06 2.52
N ALA A 58 6.67 17.63 3.52
CA ALA A 58 7.92 18.27 3.92
C ALA A 58 8.94 18.26 2.77
N ALA A 59 9.06 17.15 2.04
CA ALA A 59 9.95 17.05 0.89
C ALA A 59 9.60 18.07 -0.20
N PHE A 60 8.31 18.17 -0.61
CA PHE A 60 7.88 19.15 -1.61
C PHE A 60 8.05 20.59 -1.14
N LEU A 61 7.74 20.91 0.12
CA LEU A 61 7.98 22.24 0.69
C LEU A 61 9.47 22.59 0.65
N CYS A 62 10.35 21.68 1.06
CA CYS A 62 11.79 21.89 1.00
C CYS A 62 12.28 22.07 -0.46
N LEU A 63 11.73 21.32 -1.42
CA LEU A 63 12.05 21.47 -2.84
C LEU A 63 11.60 22.83 -3.37
N ILE A 64 10.42 23.30 -3.02
CA ILE A 64 9.93 24.63 -3.38
C ILE A 64 10.86 25.69 -2.79
N LEU A 65 11.14 25.67 -1.48
CA LEU A 65 12.01 26.62 -0.82
C LEU A 65 13.42 26.65 -1.42
N THR A 66 14.03 25.49 -1.63
CA THR A 66 15.36 25.39 -2.23
C THR A 66 15.41 25.83 -3.69
N SER A 67 14.27 25.80 -4.41
CA SER A 67 14.18 26.24 -5.80
C SER A 67 14.36 27.76 -5.96
N PHE A 68 14.14 28.55 -4.91
CA PHE A 68 14.34 30.00 -4.95
C PHE A 68 15.82 30.39 -4.77
N PHE A 69 16.62 29.54 -4.11
CA PHE A 69 18.01 29.85 -3.77
C PHE A 69 18.98 29.00 -4.58
N ARG A 70 19.79 29.65 -5.45
CA ARG A 70 20.82 28.94 -6.26
C ARG A 70 21.88 28.24 -5.39
N LYS A 71 22.19 28.80 -4.23
CA LYS A 71 23.17 28.25 -3.28
C LYS A 71 22.73 26.90 -2.68
N LEU A 72 21.42 26.60 -2.71
CA LEU A 72 20.84 25.36 -2.17
C LEU A 72 20.65 24.27 -3.23
N ALA A 73 21.33 24.39 -4.40
CA ALA A 73 21.25 23.40 -5.47
C ALA A 73 21.67 22.00 -5.00
N PHE A 74 22.68 21.90 -4.15
CA PHE A 74 23.13 20.62 -3.59
C PHE A 74 22.08 20.02 -2.63
N ALA A 75 21.47 20.84 -1.77
CA ALA A 75 20.39 20.37 -0.89
C ALA A 75 19.19 19.85 -1.71
N ARG A 76 18.81 20.55 -2.77
CA ARG A 76 17.75 20.12 -3.68
C ARG A 76 18.09 18.78 -4.35
N PHE A 77 19.34 18.61 -4.81
CA PHE A 77 19.82 17.34 -5.36
C PHE A 77 19.68 16.19 -4.34
N LEU A 78 20.09 16.41 -3.08
CA LEU A 78 19.97 15.41 -2.03
C LEU A 78 18.51 15.04 -1.75
N ILE A 79 17.62 16.03 -1.66
CA ILE A 79 16.20 15.80 -1.40
C ILE A 79 15.57 15.00 -2.54
N LEU A 80 15.82 15.37 -3.81
CA LEU A 80 15.30 14.65 -4.96
C LEU A 80 15.85 13.21 -5.04
N THR A 81 17.13 13.03 -4.77
CA THR A 81 17.76 11.69 -4.78
C THR A 81 17.16 10.80 -3.69
N SER A 82 17.01 11.33 -2.49
CA SER A 82 16.41 10.60 -1.37
C SER A 82 14.95 10.25 -1.64
N ALA A 83 14.17 11.23 -2.10
CA ALA A 83 12.75 11.03 -2.42
C ALA A 83 12.59 9.98 -3.54
N LEU A 84 13.37 10.08 -4.62
CA LEU A 84 13.30 9.11 -5.71
C LEU A 84 13.76 7.71 -5.30
N SER A 85 14.70 7.59 -4.35
CA SER A 85 15.11 6.30 -3.80
C SER A 85 14.00 5.66 -2.95
N VAL A 86 13.30 6.45 -2.16
CA VAL A 86 12.11 5.99 -1.39
C VAL A 86 11.00 5.55 -2.34
N GLU A 87 10.71 6.34 -3.38
CA GLU A 87 9.74 5.96 -4.41
C GLU A 87 10.17 4.69 -5.14
N GLY A 88 11.47 4.51 -5.41
CA GLY A 88 12.01 3.28 -5.99
C GLY A 88 11.70 2.05 -5.15
N TYR A 89 11.83 2.18 -3.84
CA TYR A 89 11.45 1.13 -2.90
C TYR A 89 9.95 0.86 -2.93
N LEU A 90 9.12 1.90 -2.86
CA LEU A 90 7.66 1.77 -2.88
C LEU A 90 7.14 1.15 -4.18
N VAL A 91 7.65 1.60 -5.33
CA VAL A 91 7.29 1.07 -6.66
C VAL A 91 7.73 -0.38 -6.79
N ALA A 92 8.96 -0.72 -6.37
CA ALA A 92 9.44 -2.09 -6.39
C ALA A 92 8.57 -3.00 -5.53
N PHE A 93 8.22 -2.53 -4.34
CA PHE A 93 7.37 -3.26 -3.41
C PHE A 93 5.96 -3.50 -3.98
N GLN A 94 5.34 -2.48 -4.57
CA GLN A 94 4.04 -2.60 -5.24
C GLN A 94 4.10 -3.56 -6.43
N SER A 95 5.21 -3.54 -7.20
CA SER A 95 5.37 -4.37 -8.39
C SER A 95 5.64 -5.85 -8.07
N PHE A 96 6.53 -6.11 -7.11
CA PHE A 96 7.04 -7.45 -6.88
C PHE A 96 6.34 -8.18 -5.73
N VAL A 97 5.92 -7.45 -4.70
CA VAL A 97 5.32 -8.05 -3.50
C VAL A 97 3.80 -8.05 -3.57
N ILE A 98 3.18 -6.89 -3.79
CA ILE A 98 1.72 -6.72 -3.75
C ILE A 98 1.09 -7.00 -5.12
N LYS A 99 1.84 -6.78 -6.21
CA LYS A 99 1.37 -6.87 -7.60
C LYS A 99 0.19 -5.92 -7.91
N LYS A 100 0.09 -4.82 -7.17
CA LYS A 100 -0.95 -3.81 -7.37
C LYS A 100 -0.35 -2.41 -7.22
N PHE A 101 -0.64 -1.56 -8.19
CA PHE A 101 -0.15 -0.19 -8.20
C PHE A 101 -1.13 0.76 -7.52
N CYS A 102 -0.61 1.63 -6.66
CA CYS A 102 -1.36 2.75 -6.12
C CYS A 102 -1.28 3.93 -7.10
N LEU A 103 -2.43 4.39 -7.60
CA LEU A 103 -2.49 5.51 -8.55
C LEU A 103 -1.88 6.79 -7.97
N PHE A 104 -2.11 7.06 -6.68
CA PHE A 104 -1.54 8.21 -5.98
C PHE A 104 -0.01 8.13 -5.92
N CYS A 105 0.56 6.98 -5.48
CA CYS A 105 2.01 6.79 -5.43
C CYS A 105 2.64 6.93 -6.82
N MET A 106 2.00 6.37 -7.85
CA MET A 106 2.48 6.50 -9.23
C MET A 106 2.45 7.96 -9.71
N ALA A 107 1.44 8.75 -9.33
CA ALA A 107 1.39 10.17 -9.68
C ALA A 107 2.53 10.96 -9.01
N VAL A 108 2.79 10.73 -7.72
CA VAL A 108 3.90 11.35 -6.98
C VAL A 108 5.25 10.93 -7.58
N PHE A 109 5.44 9.64 -7.87
CA PHE A 109 6.62 9.12 -8.54
C PHE A 109 6.88 9.81 -9.87
N VAL A 110 5.86 9.96 -10.73
CA VAL A 110 5.98 10.66 -12.02
C VAL A 110 6.43 12.11 -11.83
N VAL A 111 5.94 12.82 -10.82
CA VAL A 111 6.37 14.19 -10.51
C VAL A 111 7.86 14.23 -10.16
N PHE A 112 8.36 13.30 -9.35
CA PHE A 112 9.80 13.23 -9.02
C PHE A 112 10.66 12.89 -10.23
N VAL A 113 10.27 11.90 -11.05
CA VAL A 113 10.98 11.53 -12.27
C VAL A 113 11.05 12.71 -13.24
N LEU A 114 9.93 13.37 -13.52
CA LEU A 114 9.90 14.54 -14.38
C LEU A 114 10.79 15.67 -13.85
N SER A 115 10.81 15.88 -12.54
CA SER A 115 11.67 16.88 -11.90
C SER A 115 13.16 16.56 -12.10
N VAL A 116 13.55 15.29 -11.95
CA VAL A 116 14.94 14.85 -12.21
C VAL A 116 15.28 15.00 -13.68
N LEU A 117 14.40 14.57 -14.60
CA LEU A 117 14.60 14.72 -16.05
C LEU A 117 14.78 16.19 -16.47
N MET A 118 13.96 17.09 -15.92
CA MET A 118 14.10 18.53 -16.16
C MET A 118 15.46 19.08 -15.73
N ASN A 119 16.01 18.59 -14.60
CA ASN A 119 17.34 18.99 -14.15
C ASN A 119 18.46 18.43 -15.07
N ILE A 120 18.32 17.20 -15.53
CA ILE A 120 19.27 16.61 -16.52
C ILE A 120 19.25 17.41 -17.83
N LEU A 121 18.06 17.78 -18.32
CA LEU A 121 17.91 18.62 -19.53
C LEU A 121 18.52 20.02 -19.36
N GLN A 122 18.59 20.52 -18.13
CA GLN A 122 19.31 21.76 -17.79
C GLN A 122 20.84 21.60 -17.73
N LYS A 123 21.38 20.51 -18.29
CA LYS A 123 22.81 20.16 -18.30
C LYS A 123 23.41 20.01 -16.88
N ARG A 124 22.64 19.42 -16.00
CA ARG A 124 23.07 19.05 -14.65
C ARG A 124 23.23 17.53 -14.55
N PRO A 125 24.35 16.99 -15.01
CA PRO A 125 24.54 15.54 -15.12
C PRO A 125 24.56 14.84 -13.74
N GLU A 126 24.80 15.58 -12.65
CA GLU A 126 24.74 15.05 -11.29
C GLU A 126 23.40 14.35 -10.98
N TYR A 127 22.30 14.79 -11.59
CA TYR A 127 20.98 14.17 -11.38
C TYR A 127 20.80 12.80 -12.04
N THR A 128 21.73 12.37 -12.90
CA THR A 128 21.76 10.97 -13.38
C THR A 128 22.03 9.98 -12.24
N VAL A 129 22.75 10.41 -11.21
CA VAL A 129 22.99 9.62 -9.99
C VAL A 129 21.66 9.33 -9.27
N SER A 130 20.70 10.26 -9.30
CA SER A 130 19.37 10.04 -8.69
C SER A 130 18.62 8.92 -9.40
N LEU A 131 18.68 8.85 -10.74
CA LEU A 131 18.09 7.75 -11.51
C LEU A 131 18.84 6.43 -11.28
N ALA A 132 20.16 6.48 -11.21
CA ALA A 132 20.95 5.29 -10.89
C ALA A 132 20.63 4.76 -9.47
N GLY A 133 20.48 5.66 -8.49
CA GLY A 133 20.04 5.31 -7.14
C GLY A 133 18.67 4.65 -7.11
N PHE A 134 17.71 5.21 -7.85
CA PHE A 134 16.37 4.61 -8.02
C PHE A 134 16.48 3.19 -8.59
N LEU A 135 17.19 3.00 -9.69
CA LEU A 135 17.37 1.69 -10.33
C LEU A 135 18.10 0.69 -9.42
N CYS A 136 19.08 1.17 -8.64
CA CYS A 136 19.80 0.35 -7.68
C CYS A 136 18.86 -0.16 -6.58
N VAL A 137 18.03 0.72 -6.01
CA VAL A 137 17.04 0.34 -4.98
C VAL A 137 16.01 -0.63 -5.55
N LEU A 138 15.46 -0.34 -6.73
CA LEU A 138 14.51 -1.20 -7.41
C LEU A 138 15.10 -2.60 -7.67
N SER A 139 16.35 -2.66 -8.16
CA SER A 139 17.07 -3.91 -8.41
C SER A 139 17.37 -4.65 -7.10
N ALA A 140 17.76 -3.93 -6.04
CA ALA A 140 18.01 -4.53 -4.74
C ALA A 140 16.76 -5.19 -4.16
N VAL A 141 15.61 -4.51 -4.24
CA VAL A 141 14.32 -5.10 -3.80
C VAL A 141 13.96 -6.32 -4.63
N TYR A 142 14.19 -6.26 -5.95
CA TYR A 142 13.95 -7.42 -6.83
C TYR A 142 14.83 -8.61 -6.48
N LEU A 143 16.14 -8.40 -6.25
CA LEU A 143 17.11 -9.46 -5.95
C LEU A 143 16.96 -10.01 -4.52
N VAL A 144 16.58 -9.15 -3.57
CA VAL A 144 16.41 -9.51 -2.16
C VAL A 144 15.00 -9.99 -1.87
N ASN A 145 14.11 -10.06 -2.86
CA ASN A 145 12.72 -10.52 -2.67
C ASN A 145 12.67 -11.99 -2.18
N PRO A 146 12.87 -12.24 -0.88
CA PRO A 146 13.09 -13.58 -0.38
C PRO A 146 11.77 -14.20 -0.01
N GLY A 147 11.42 -15.28 -0.68
CA GLY A 147 10.36 -16.17 -0.25
C GLY A 147 8.93 -15.76 -0.60
N VAL A 148 8.72 -14.71 -1.41
CA VAL A 148 7.37 -14.39 -1.91
C VAL A 148 6.86 -15.49 -2.86
N ASP A 149 7.77 -16.17 -3.55
CA ASP A 149 7.44 -17.33 -4.39
C ASP A 149 7.19 -18.62 -3.59
N GLU A 150 7.60 -18.65 -2.30
CA GLU A 150 7.33 -19.77 -1.40
C GLU A 150 5.92 -19.72 -0.80
N ILE A 151 5.19 -18.62 -0.95
CA ILE A 151 3.81 -18.54 -0.49
C ILE A 151 2.94 -19.33 -1.47
N PRO A 152 2.20 -20.33 -0.98
CA PRO A 152 1.24 -21.06 -1.80
C PRO A 152 0.28 -20.08 -2.50
N ARG A 153 -0.08 -20.40 -3.76
CA ARG A 153 -1.02 -19.58 -4.55
C ARG A 153 -2.49 -19.80 -4.15
N GLU A 154 -2.71 -20.43 -3.03
CA GLU A 154 -4.02 -20.65 -2.46
C GLU A 154 -4.65 -19.33 -2.02
N ARG A 155 -5.98 -19.26 -2.06
CA ARG A 155 -6.70 -18.02 -1.81
C ARG A 155 -6.40 -17.41 -0.45
N TYR A 156 -6.28 -18.24 0.58
CA TYR A 156 -5.96 -17.79 1.95
C TYR A 156 -4.76 -18.56 2.48
N VAL A 157 -3.71 -17.85 2.83
CA VAL A 157 -2.48 -18.41 3.41
C VAL A 157 -2.24 -17.79 4.77
N LEU A 158 -2.29 -18.59 5.82
CA LEU A 158 -2.06 -18.16 7.18
C LEU A 158 -0.60 -18.44 7.57
N ILE A 159 0.15 -17.40 7.85
CA ILE A 159 1.51 -17.47 8.35
C ILE A 159 1.43 -17.49 9.88
N TYR A 160 1.94 -18.56 10.49
CA TYR A 160 1.84 -18.80 11.91
C TYR A 160 3.18 -19.17 12.53
N SER A 161 3.29 -19.04 13.86
CA SER A 161 4.38 -19.63 14.65
C SER A 161 3.81 -20.70 15.58
N LYS A 162 4.59 -21.77 15.81
CA LYS A 162 4.15 -22.89 16.67
C LYS A 162 3.97 -22.50 18.13
N ASP A 163 4.74 -21.49 18.58
CA ASP A 163 4.75 -21.06 19.98
C ASP A 163 3.92 -19.79 20.20
N CYS A 164 2.92 -19.53 19.35
CA CYS A 164 2.12 -18.31 19.37
C CYS A 164 0.65 -18.64 19.76
N PRO A 165 0.19 -18.25 20.95
CA PRO A 165 -1.21 -18.50 21.39
C PRO A 165 -2.26 -17.88 20.47
N HIS A 166 -2.01 -16.65 19.98
CA HIS A 166 -2.91 -15.97 19.04
C HIS A 166 -2.99 -16.67 17.68
N CYS A 167 -1.92 -17.39 17.30
CA CYS A 167 -1.93 -18.20 16.08
C CYS A 167 -2.83 -19.42 16.24
N GLU A 168 -2.73 -20.11 17.40
CA GLU A 168 -3.57 -21.28 17.71
C GLU A 168 -5.05 -20.88 17.74
N GLU A 169 -5.38 -19.74 18.35
CA GLU A 169 -6.73 -19.22 18.41
C GLU A 169 -7.28 -18.91 17.01
N THR A 170 -6.46 -18.31 16.13
CA THR A 170 -6.84 -18.02 14.75
C THR A 170 -7.04 -19.31 13.94
N ILE A 171 -6.17 -20.30 14.11
CA ILE A 171 -6.28 -21.60 13.45
C ILE A 171 -7.55 -22.33 13.90
N LYS A 172 -7.84 -22.32 15.22
CA LYS A 172 -9.06 -22.89 15.77
C LYS A 172 -10.29 -22.23 15.18
N PHE A 173 -10.34 -20.91 15.14
CA PHE A 173 -11.41 -20.13 14.52
C PHE A 173 -11.64 -20.53 13.04
N CYS A 174 -10.58 -20.61 12.24
CA CYS A 174 -10.69 -21.02 10.83
C CYS A 174 -11.24 -22.45 10.69
N ARG A 175 -10.79 -23.36 11.56
CA ARG A 175 -11.24 -24.76 11.57
C ARG A 175 -12.70 -24.91 11.97
N GLU A 176 -13.15 -24.21 13.01
CA GLU A 176 -14.54 -24.24 13.49
C GLU A 176 -15.52 -23.72 12.45
N ARG A 177 -15.09 -22.80 11.59
CA ARG A 177 -15.90 -22.22 10.52
C ARG A 177 -15.68 -22.84 9.15
N ASN A 178 -14.90 -23.92 9.07
CA ASN A 178 -14.57 -24.60 7.82
C ASN A 178 -13.97 -23.66 6.76
N ILE A 179 -13.21 -22.64 7.18
CA ILE A 179 -12.56 -21.71 6.25
C ILE A 179 -11.29 -22.40 5.72
N PRO A 180 -11.17 -22.58 4.38
CA PRO A 180 -10.00 -23.23 3.79
C PRO A 180 -8.80 -22.29 3.83
N VAL A 181 -7.88 -22.50 4.77
CA VAL A 181 -6.63 -21.74 4.87
C VAL A 181 -5.43 -22.70 4.72
N SER A 182 -4.50 -22.33 3.87
CA SER A 182 -3.19 -22.98 3.81
C SER A 182 -2.29 -22.41 4.89
N MET A 183 -1.53 -23.25 5.57
CA MET A 183 -0.71 -22.85 6.71
C MET A 183 0.78 -22.91 6.36
N ILE A 184 1.52 -21.84 6.67
CA ILE A 184 2.96 -21.78 6.49
C ILE A 184 3.65 -21.33 7.79
N ASP A 185 4.75 -21.99 8.14
CA ASP A 185 5.55 -21.60 9.30
C ASP A 185 6.28 -20.28 9.01
N ALA A 186 6.13 -19.30 9.91
CA ALA A 186 6.74 -17.98 9.79
C ALA A 186 8.26 -18.02 9.55
N ARG A 187 8.93 -19.06 10.06
CA ARG A 187 10.38 -19.25 9.86
C ARG A 187 10.77 -19.44 8.40
N LYS A 188 9.89 -19.98 7.55
CA LYS A 188 10.14 -20.17 6.12
C LYS A 188 10.08 -18.85 5.34
N VAL A 189 9.32 -17.87 5.83
CA VAL A 189 9.05 -16.59 5.17
C VAL A 189 9.52 -15.39 6.00
N VAL A 190 10.43 -15.60 6.93
CA VAL A 190 10.98 -14.54 7.82
C VAL A 190 11.55 -13.37 7.01
N GLY A 191 12.25 -13.64 5.92
CA GLY A 191 12.82 -12.62 5.06
C GLY A 191 11.74 -11.70 4.49
N MET A 192 10.65 -12.29 3.99
CA MET A 192 9.49 -11.56 3.49
C MET A 192 8.80 -10.76 4.60
N LEU A 193 8.52 -11.38 5.75
CA LEU A 193 7.89 -10.66 6.87
C LEU A 193 8.71 -9.45 7.31
N LYS A 194 10.03 -9.60 7.41
CA LYS A 194 10.95 -8.50 7.73
C LYS A 194 10.96 -7.43 6.65
N SER A 195 10.94 -7.79 5.37
CA SER A 195 10.88 -6.81 4.28
C SER A 195 9.56 -6.04 4.25
N LEU A 196 8.49 -6.63 4.79
CA LEU A 196 7.18 -6.00 5.01
C LEU A 196 7.12 -5.19 6.32
N GLY A 197 8.19 -5.15 7.11
CA GLY A 197 8.17 -4.55 8.44
C GLY A 197 7.30 -5.31 9.46
N LEU A 198 6.85 -6.52 9.12
CA LEU A 198 5.99 -7.33 9.96
C LEU A 198 6.82 -8.16 10.94
N ASN A 199 6.78 -7.76 12.21
CA ASN A 199 7.42 -8.48 13.31
C ASN A 199 6.40 -9.24 14.18
N VAL A 200 5.18 -9.44 13.65
CA VAL A 200 4.07 -10.06 14.40
C VAL A 200 3.50 -11.24 13.62
N VAL A 201 2.95 -12.20 14.32
CA VAL A 201 2.15 -13.32 13.81
C VAL A 201 0.90 -13.44 14.68
N PRO A 202 -0.23 -13.94 14.16
CA PRO A 202 -0.48 -14.49 12.83
C PRO A 202 -0.59 -13.42 11.74
N VAL A 203 -0.25 -13.81 10.50
CA VAL A 203 -0.45 -12.99 9.30
C VAL A 203 -1.24 -13.79 8.28
N LEU A 204 -2.32 -13.21 7.77
CA LEU A 204 -3.12 -13.78 6.70
C LEU A 204 -2.75 -13.09 5.38
N VAL A 205 -2.39 -13.88 4.39
CA VAL A 205 -2.18 -13.44 3.01
C VAL A 205 -3.35 -13.92 2.18
N CYS A 206 -4.09 -12.99 1.61
CA CYS A 206 -5.22 -13.25 0.72
C CYS A 206 -4.75 -13.06 -0.72
N ASN A 207 -4.78 -14.14 -1.50
CA ASN A 207 -4.48 -14.09 -2.92
C ASN A 207 -5.81 -14.06 -3.69
N ASP A 208 -6.23 -12.91 -4.19
CA ASP A 208 -7.39 -12.81 -5.07
C ASP A 208 -6.93 -12.43 -6.48
N LYS A 209 -7.09 -13.37 -7.40
CA LYS A 209 -6.71 -13.31 -8.82
C LYS A 209 -5.27 -12.84 -9.07
N ASP A 210 -4.98 -11.55 -8.99
CA ASP A 210 -3.64 -10.94 -9.16
C ASP A 210 -3.28 -9.99 -8.02
N GLU A 211 -4.09 -9.95 -6.97
CA GLU A 211 -3.90 -9.08 -5.82
C GLU A 211 -3.57 -9.88 -4.58
N ARG A 212 -2.67 -9.31 -3.76
CA ARG A 212 -2.36 -9.83 -2.43
C ARG A 212 -2.75 -8.81 -1.38
N GLU A 213 -3.68 -9.19 -0.52
CA GLU A 213 -3.98 -8.44 0.69
C GLU A 213 -3.34 -9.13 1.89
N ILE A 214 -2.80 -8.33 2.81
CA ILE A 214 -2.09 -8.83 3.98
C ILE A 214 -2.73 -8.26 5.23
N PHE A 215 -3.17 -9.16 6.12
CA PHE A 215 -3.74 -8.82 7.42
C PHE A 215 -2.84 -9.35 8.52
N ALA A 216 -2.46 -8.50 9.48
CA ALA A 216 -1.62 -8.87 10.60
C ALA A 216 -2.38 -8.74 11.92
N GLY A 217 -2.26 -9.77 12.76
CA GLY A 217 -2.93 -9.87 14.06
C GLY A 217 -4.24 -10.64 14.04
N SER A 218 -4.49 -11.41 15.10
CA SER A 218 -5.62 -12.34 15.23
C SER A 218 -6.99 -11.65 15.03
N GLU A 219 -7.20 -10.49 15.65
CA GLU A 219 -8.49 -9.80 15.60
C GLU A 219 -8.84 -9.31 14.20
N LYS A 220 -7.90 -8.62 13.52
CA LYS A 220 -8.10 -8.12 12.15
C LYS A 220 -8.35 -9.26 11.16
N ILE A 221 -7.66 -10.39 11.35
CA ILE A 221 -7.85 -11.58 10.53
C ILE A 221 -9.25 -12.15 10.72
N LYS A 222 -9.69 -12.29 11.97
CA LYS A 222 -11.04 -12.80 12.28
C LYS A 222 -12.13 -11.88 11.74
N GLU A 223 -12.01 -10.56 11.95
CA GLU A 223 -12.93 -9.56 11.44
C GLU A 223 -13.06 -9.63 9.91
N TYR A 224 -11.94 -9.68 9.21
CA TYR A 224 -11.92 -9.83 7.75
C TYR A 224 -12.59 -11.14 7.30
N LEU A 225 -12.25 -12.26 7.92
CA LEU A 225 -12.83 -13.55 7.56
C LEU A 225 -14.32 -13.62 7.90
N ILE A 226 -14.76 -13.01 9.00
CA ILE A 226 -16.18 -12.90 9.34
C ILE A 226 -16.93 -12.11 8.25
N SER A 227 -16.41 -10.96 7.83
CA SER A 227 -17.06 -10.15 6.79
C SER A 227 -17.23 -10.87 5.45
N LEU A 228 -16.38 -11.87 5.16
CA LEU A 228 -16.46 -12.65 3.94
C LEU A 228 -17.39 -13.88 4.04
N TYR A 229 -17.47 -14.50 5.21
CA TYR A 229 -18.17 -15.78 5.42
C TYR A 229 -19.46 -15.64 6.21
N THR A 230 -19.74 -14.46 6.77
CA THR A 230 -21.09 -14.17 7.27
C THR A 230 -21.91 -13.73 6.06
N PRO A 231 -23.01 -14.42 5.70
CA PRO A 231 -23.96 -13.89 4.73
C PRO A 231 -24.36 -12.49 5.19
N PRO A 232 -24.56 -11.53 4.29
CA PRO A 232 -25.17 -10.27 4.68
C PRO A 232 -26.42 -10.62 5.49
N GLU A 233 -26.51 -10.08 6.69
CA GLU A 233 -27.72 -10.19 7.49
C GLU A 233 -28.86 -9.84 6.55
N PRO A 234 -29.89 -10.69 6.39
CA PRO A 234 -30.99 -10.36 5.49
C PRO A 234 -31.48 -9.00 5.94
N GLU A 235 -31.27 -7.97 5.11
CA GLU A 235 -31.97 -6.71 5.29
C GLU A 235 -33.40 -7.11 5.54
N ASP A 236 -34.01 -6.67 6.64
CA ASP A 236 -35.42 -6.89 6.94
C ASP A 236 -36.18 -6.38 5.71
N ILE A 237 -36.33 -7.26 4.74
CA ILE A 237 -37.23 -6.99 3.62
C ILE A 237 -38.61 -7.04 4.25
N ASP A 238 -39.11 -5.84 4.47
CA ASP A 238 -40.50 -5.66 4.92
C ASP A 238 -41.43 -6.31 3.91
N PHE A 239 -41.78 -7.58 4.17
CA PHE A 239 -42.68 -8.36 3.37
C PHE A 239 -44.16 -7.97 3.66
N SER A 240 -44.43 -6.70 3.93
CA SER A 240 -45.82 -6.20 4.13
C SER A 240 -46.68 -6.24 2.85
N GLY A 241 -46.17 -6.73 1.75
CA GLY A 241 -46.90 -6.92 0.50
C GLY A 241 -47.05 -8.38 0.11
N GLY A 242 -48.11 -9.03 0.62
CA GLY A 242 -48.78 -10.23 0.13
C GLY A 242 -48.03 -11.23 -0.77
N MET A 243 -46.90 -11.79 -0.30
CA MET A 243 -46.23 -12.90 -0.98
C MET A 243 -46.47 -14.22 -0.26
N CYS A 244 -46.88 -15.25 -1.01
CA CYS A 244 -47.02 -16.62 -0.52
C CYS A 244 -45.63 -17.27 -0.40
N THR A 245 -45.28 -17.82 0.75
CA THR A 245 -44.08 -18.63 0.93
C THR A 245 -44.33 -20.07 0.48
N ILE A 246 -43.28 -20.72 -0.10
CA ILE A 246 -43.38 -22.08 -0.65
C ILE A 246 -43.76 -23.14 0.40
N PHE A 247 -43.64 -22.82 1.68
CA PHE A 247 -43.89 -23.76 2.80
C PHE A 247 -45.06 -23.45 3.70
N SER A 248 -45.67 -22.27 3.62
CA SER A 248 -46.91 -21.93 4.35
C SER A 248 -47.87 -21.31 3.37
N GLY A 249 -49.00 -22.01 3.14
CA GLY A 249 -50.05 -21.59 2.19
C GLY A 249 -50.49 -20.15 2.43
N CYS A 250 -51.07 -19.52 1.41
CA CYS A 250 -51.58 -18.17 1.44
C CYS A 250 -52.59 -18.01 2.59
N GLY A 251 -52.23 -17.26 3.63
CA GLY A 251 -53.18 -16.89 4.67
C GLY A 251 -54.12 -15.81 4.14
N GLU A 252 -55.42 -16.10 4.13
CA GLU A 252 -56.46 -15.12 3.85
C GLU A 252 -56.39 -14.00 4.89
N GLY A 253 -56.06 -12.80 4.46
CA GLY A 253 -56.19 -11.59 5.27
C GLY A 253 -57.66 -11.29 5.52
N LYS A 254 -58.01 -11.28 6.79
CA LYS A 254 -59.20 -10.62 7.29
C LYS A 254 -58.88 -9.23 7.76
#